data_77655b362aeb84553330807701b9d6b5
#
_entry.id   77655b362aeb84553330807701b9d6b5
#
_cell.length_a   1.000
_cell.length_b   1.000
_cell.length_c   1.000
_cell.angle_alpha   90.00
_cell.angle_beta   90.00
_cell.angle_gamma   90.00
#
_symmetry.space_group_name_H-M   'P 1'
#
loop_
_entity.id
_entity.type
_entity.pdbx_description
1 polymer ?
#
loop_
_entity_poly.entity_id
_entity_poly.type
_entity_poly.pdbx_seq_one_letter_code
_entity_poly.pdbx_strand_id
1 'polypeptide(L)'
;MERIFNPRQFGALGDGITLDTKAIQAAIDEAGIAAERGAKTIVVLSKGIYLTSSLFLKSHMEFRMEEGAILLGTTDESQYPIMHTRVAGVEMEWTVGILNVNGQEDVKITGKGCIDGQGPYWWNKYWGEDRKGGMRKVYEAKGLR
;
A
#
# COMPACT_ATOMS: atom_id res chain seq x y z
N MET A 1 7.59 -3.92 -25.74
CA MET A 1 6.26 -4.58 -25.66
C MET A 1 5.63 -4.18 -24.32
N GLU A 2 4.38 -3.84 -24.36
CA GLU A 2 3.62 -3.54 -23.15
C GLU A 2 2.99 -4.83 -22.58
N ARG A 3 3.10 -5.04 -21.28
CA ARG A 3 2.50 -6.19 -20.58
C ARG A 3 1.63 -5.69 -19.43
N ILE A 4 0.41 -6.18 -19.40
CA ILE A 4 -0.60 -5.82 -18.39
C ILE A 4 -0.78 -6.99 -17.42
N PHE A 5 -0.75 -6.69 -16.13
CA PHE A 5 -0.95 -7.62 -15.03
C PHE A 5 -2.17 -7.17 -14.22
N ASN A 6 -3.20 -8.00 -14.18
CA ASN A 6 -4.38 -7.74 -13.36
C ASN A 6 -4.33 -8.63 -12.12
N PRO A 7 -4.35 -8.07 -10.90
CA PRO A 7 -4.34 -8.87 -9.67
C PRO A 7 -5.43 -9.92 -9.56
N ARG A 8 -6.56 -9.76 -10.27
CA ARG A 8 -7.61 -10.79 -10.34
C ARG A 8 -7.12 -12.10 -10.96
N GLN A 9 -6.16 -12.04 -11.84
CA GLN A 9 -5.51 -13.23 -12.42
C GLN A 9 -4.62 -13.97 -11.42
N PHE A 10 -4.29 -13.30 -10.31
CA PHE A 10 -3.50 -13.81 -9.19
C PHE A 10 -4.36 -14.14 -7.96
N GLY A 11 -5.68 -14.08 -8.09
CA GLY A 11 -6.62 -14.46 -7.05
C GLY A 11 -7.25 -13.32 -6.25
N ALA A 12 -7.00 -12.05 -6.61
CA ALA A 12 -7.68 -10.93 -5.97
C ALA A 12 -9.18 -10.95 -6.26
N LEU A 13 -10.00 -10.77 -5.23
CA LEU A 13 -11.45 -10.78 -5.36
C LEU A 13 -12.03 -9.38 -5.58
N GLY A 14 -11.47 -8.35 -4.96
CA GLY A 14 -11.99 -6.99 -5.06
C GLY A 14 -13.39 -6.84 -4.47
N ASP A 15 -13.69 -7.60 -3.42
CA ASP A 15 -15.00 -7.65 -2.75
C ASP A 15 -15.10 -6.75 -1.49
N GLY A 16 -13.99 -6.10 -1.12
CA GLY A 16 -13.88 -5.24 0.05
C GLY A 16 -13.82 -5.98 1.39
N ILE A 17 -13.80 -7.30 1.39
CA ILE A 17 -13.84 -8.16 2.58
C ILE A 17 -12.62 -9.07 2.64
N THR A 18 -12.30 -9.72 1.52
CA THR A 18 -11.15 -10.61 1.41
C THR A 18 -9.88 -9.80 1.32
N LEU A 19 -8.86 -10.19 2.09
CA LEU A 19 -7.55 -9.53 2.04
C LEU A 19 -6.83 -9.92 0.74
N ASP A 20 -6.70 -8.98 -0.16
CA ASP A 20 -6.13 -9.16 -1.50
C ASP A 20 -4.62 -8.86 -1.58
N THR A 21 -3.97 -8.54 -0.47
CA THR A 21 -2.56 -8.11 -0.44
C THR A 21 -1.63 -9.06 -1.20
N LYS A 22 -1.73 -10.36 -0.95
CA LYS A 22 -0.86 -11.37 -1.58
C LYS A 22 -1.07 -11.43 -3.09
N ALA A 23 -2.31 -11.36 -3.54
CA ALA A 23 -2.64 -11.43 -4.97
C ALA A 23 -2.17 -10.16 -5.70
N ILE A 24 -2.34 -8.98 -5.09
CA ILE A 24 -1.86 -7.73 -5.67
C ILE A 24 -0.34 -7.70 -5.70
N GLN A 25 0.31 -8.13 -4.62
CA GLN A 25 1.77 -8.18 -4.56
C GLN A 25 2.35 -9.17 -5.59
N ALA A 26 1.71 -10.31 -5.78
CA ALA A 26 2.12 -11.28 -6.80
C ALA A 26 2.08 -10.68 -8.22
N ALA A 27 1.04 -9.92 -8.55
CA ALA A 27 0.97 -9.20 -9.82
C ALA A 27 2.07 -8.16 -9.96
N ILE A 28 2.37 -7.44 -8.88
CA ILE A 28 3.47 -6.45 -8.84
C ILE A 28 4.83 -7.14 -9.04
N ASP A 29 5.07 -8.26 -8.37
CA ASP A 29 6.33 -8.98 -8.45
C ASP A 29 6.56 -9.54 -9.86
N GLU A 30 5.55 -10.13 -10.48
CA GLU A 30 5.62 -10.61 -11.87
C GLU A 30 5.83 -9.45 -12.87
N ALA A 31 5.17 -8.31 -12.63
CA ALA A 31 5.42 -7.12 -13.44
C ALA A 31 6.86 -6.62 -13.29
N GLY A 32 7.41 -6.64 -12.08
CA GLY A 32 8.81 -6.30 -11.81
C GLY A 32 9.79 -7.19 -12.57
N ILE A 33 9.58 -8.51 -12.54
CA ILE A 33 10.40 -9.48 -13.29
C ILE A 33 10.33 -9.21 -14.80
N ALA A 34 9.15 -8.89 -15.33
CA ALA A 34 9.00 -8.56 -16.73
C ALA A 34 9.69 -7.23 -17.10
N ALA A 35 9.63 -6.24 -16.21
CA ALA A 35 10.30 -4.95 -16.39
C ALA A 35 11.83 -5.09 -16.45
N GLU A 36 12.42 -5.91 -15.58
CA GLU A 36 13.86 -6.23 -15.61
C GLU A 36 14.30 -6.85 -16.93
N ARG A 37 13.38 -7.51 -17.64
CA ARG A 37 13.60 -8.07 -18.97
C ARG A 37 13.29 -7.09 -20.11
N GLY A 38 13.06 -5.83 -19.79
CA GLY A 38 12.84 -4.74 -20.76
C GLY A 38 11.39 -4.55 -21.21
N ALA A 39 10.42 -5.19 -20.56
CA ALA A 39 9.01 -4.95 -20.87
C ALA A 39 8.54 -3.64 -20.20
N LYS A 40 7.70 -2.89 -20.90
CA LYS A 40 6.88 -1.84 -20.26
C LYS A 40 5.74 -2.51 -19.51
N THR A 41 5.70 -2.37 -18.21
CA THR A 41 4.74 -3.11 -17.37
C THR A 41 3.72 -2.20 -16.71
N ILE A 42 2.48 -2.68 -16.68
CA ILE A 42 1.36 -2.00 -16.03
C ILE A 42 0.63 -3.02 -15.16
N VAL A 43 0.54 -2.73 -13.86
CA VAL A 43 -0.36 -3.45 -12.96
C VAL A 43 -1.67 -2.67 -12.90
N VAL A 44 -2.78 -3.30 -13.28
CA VAL A 44 -4.08 -2.65 -13.40
C VAL A 44 -5.04 -3.18 -12.35
N LEU A 45 -5.49 -2.31 -11.45
CA LEU A 45 -6.66 -2.58 -10.61
C LEU A 45 -7.92 -2.16 -11.36
N SER A 46 -8.70 -3.13 -11.80
CA SER A 46 -10.02 -2.90 -12.38
C SER A 46 -11.04 -2.54 -11.30
N LYS A 47 -12.24 -2.11 -11.71
CA LYS A 47 -13.32 -1.75 -10.77
C LYS A 47 -13.52 -2.82 -9.69
N GLY A 48 -13.57 -2.39 -8.43
CA GLY A 48 -13.73 -3.24 -7.23
C GLY A 48 -13.15 -2.58 -5.99
N ILE A 49 -13.37 -3.19 -4.85
CA ILE A 49 -12.83 -2.72 -3.56
C ILE A 49 -11.79 -3.74 -3.09
N TYR A 50 -10.53 -3.39 -3.18
CA TYR A 50 -9.40 -4.27 -2.86
C TYR A 50 -8.90 -3.98 -1.45
N LEU A 51 -9.31 -4.83 -0.49
CA LEU A 51 -8.80 -4.75 0.88
C LEU A 51 -7.35 -5.20 0.91
N THR A 52 -6.47 -4.35 1.39
CA THR A 52 -5.02 -4.62 1.37
C THR A 52 -4.32 -4.07 2.61
N SER A 53 -3.14 -4.58 2.88
CA SER A 53 -2.14 -3.97 3.73
C SER A 53 -1.06 -3.30 2.88
N SER A 54 0.20 -3.42 3.27
CA SER A 54 1.32 -2.80 2.56
C SER A 54 1.65 -3.53 1.25
N LEU A 55 1.79 -2.75 0.19
CA LEU A 55 2.26 -3.18 -1.13
C LEU A 55 3.58 -2.50 -1.44
N PHE A 56 4.48 -3.22 -2.10
CA PHE A 56 5.82 -2.75 -2.45
C PHE A 56 5.98 -2.75 -3.96
N LEU A 57 5.95 -1.55 -4.56
CA LEU A 57 6.09 -1.38 -6.00
C LEU A 57 7.52 -1.61 -6.45
N LYS A 58 7.71 -2.00 -7.69
CA LYS A 58 9.00 -2.29 -8.32
C LYS A 58 9.34 -1.23 -9.36
N SER A 59 10.63 -1.16 -9.71
CA SER A 59 11.12 -0.23 -10.72
C SER A 59 10.51 -0.45 -12.10
N HIS A 60 10.42 0.62 -12.87
CA HIS A 60 10.03 0.63 -14.29
C HIS A 60 8.62 0.11 -14.54
N MET A 61 7.68 0.42 -13.62
CA MET A 61 6.30 -0.02 -13.74
C MET A 61 5.30 1.11 -13.54
N GLU A 62 4.10 0.89 -14.08
CA GLU A 62 2.93 1.70 -13.80
C GLU A 62 1.94 0.89 -12.95
N PHE A 63 1.52 1.47 -11.83
CA PHE A 63 0.41 0.96 -11.02
C PHE A 63 -0.82 1.81 -11.32
N ARG A 64 -1.75 1.26 -12.09
CA ARG A 64 -2.93 1.96 -12.60
C ARG A 64 -4.19 1.50 -11.89
N MET A 65 -4.90 2.43 -11.32
CA MET A 65 -6.22 2.18 -10.73
C MET A 65 -7.30 2.75 -11.64
N GLU A 66 -8.11 1.89 -12.21
CA GLU A 66 -9.22 2.32 -13.07
C GLU A 66 -10.32 3.03 -12.28
N GLU A 67 -11.19 3.75 -12.98
CA GLU A 67 -12.36 4.36 -12.38
C GLU A 67 -13.23 3.31 -11.69
N GLY A 68 -13.58 3.55 -10.43
CA GLY A 68 -14.31 2.61 -9.59
C GLY A 68 -13.44 1.57 -8.89
N ALA A 69 -12.13 1.57 -9.09
CA ALA A 69 -11.21 0.81 -8.25
C ALA A 69 -10.93 1.56 -6.95
N ILE A 70 -11.08 0.88 -5.83
CA ILE A 70 -10.74 1.39 -4.50
C ILE A 70 -9.72 0.47 -3.87
N LEU A 71 -8.57 1.00 -3.55
CA LEU A 71 -7.55 0.32 -2.74
C LEU A 71 -7.81 0.67 -1.28
N LEU A 72 -8.41 -0.25 -0.54
CA LEU A 72 -8.86 -0.05 0.84
C LEU A 72 -7.82 -0.62 1.81
N GLY A 73 -7.20 0.24 2.61
CA GLY A 73 -6.27 -0.21 3.65
C GLY A 73 -6.99 -0.92 4.79
N THR A 74 -6.55 -2.13 5.14
CA THR A 74 -7.11 -2.84 6.29
C THR A 74 -6.80 -2.11 7.59
N THR A 75 -7.71 -2.18 8.55
CA THR A 75 -7.49 -1.69 9.91
C THR A 75 -6.88 -2.76 10.83
N ASP A 76 -6.66 -3.96 10.32
CA ASP A 76 -5.91 -5.00 11.02
C ASP A 76 -4.41 -4.68 10.99
N GLU A 77 -3.91 -4.13 12.07
CA GLU A 77 -2.53 -3.66 12.19
C GLU A 77 -1.50 -4.78 12.06
N SER A 78 -1.88 -6.01 12.41
CA SER A 78 -0.99 -7.17 12.30
C SER A 78 -0.59 -7.50 10.87
N GLN A 79 -1.34 -6.98 9.89
CA GLN A 79 -1.08 -7.16 8.46
C GLN A 79 -0.02 -6.19 7.90
N TYR A 80 0.36 -5.15 8.66
CA TYR A 80 1.37 -4.19 8.22
C TYR A 80 2.73 -4.56 8.80
N PRO A 81 3.77 -4.71 7.96
CA PRO A 81 5.11 -4.96 8.46
C PRO A 81 5.66 -3.73 9.20
N ILE A 82 6.48 -3.99 10.22
CA ILE A 82 7.27 -2.97 10.88
C ILE A 82 8.65 -2.98 10.25
N MET A 83 9.07 -1.83 9.76
CA MET A 83 10.35 -1.68 9.09
C MET A 83 11.07 -0.43 9.59
N HIS A 84 12.39 -0.42 9.44
CA HIS A 84 13.14 0.81 9.66
C HIS A 84 12.71 1.85 8.63
N THR A 85 12.22 2.98 9.10
CA THR A 85 11.72 4.05 8.25
C THR A 85 11.90 5.41 8.93
N ARG A 86 11.31 6.42 8.36
CA ARG A 86 11.38 7.78 8.89
C ARG A 86 9.98 8.32 9.14
N VAL A 87 9.71 8.71 10.38
CA VAL A 87 8.42 9.25 10.81
C VAL A 87 8.63 10.65 11.36
N ALA A 88 7.97 11.66 10.77
CA ALA A 88 8.09 13.05 11.17
C ALA A 88 9.56 13.53 11.33
N GLY A 89 10.43 13.08 10.46
CA GLY A 89 11.85 13.43 10.46
C GLY A 89 12.74 12.61 11.38
N VAL A 90 12.21 11.60 12.07
CA VAL A 90 12.96 10.75 12.98
C VAL A 90 13.05 9.32 12.43
N GLU A 91 14.27 8.77 12.43
CA GLU A 91 14.54 7.38 12.06
C GLU A 91 14.04 6.45 13.17
N MET A 92 13.21 5.48 12.81
CA MET A 92 12.66 4.52 13.76
C MET A 92 12.00 3.32 13.09
N GLU A 93 11.79 2.27 13.87
CA GLU A 93 10.94 1.15 13.48
C GLU A 93 9.46 1.57 13.57
N TRP A 94 8.76 1.45 12.45
CA TRP A 94 7.36 1.85 12.34
C TRP A 94 6.64 1.04 11.27
N THR A 95 5.31 1.06 11.30
CA THR A 95 4.49 0.47 10.24
C THR A 95 4.68 1.22 8.94
N VAL A 96 4.80 0.49 7.84
CA VAL A 96 4.90 1.09 6.51
C VAL A 96 3.53 1.42 5.93
N GLY A 97 3.49 2.25 4.91
CA GLY A 97 2.26 2.68 4.26
C GLY A 97 1.61 1.59 3.38
N ILE A 98 0.47 1.94 2.76
CA ILE A 98 -0.24 1.05 1.83
C ILE A 98 0.56 0.86 0.55
N LEU A 99 1.07 1.93 -0.05
CA LEU A 99 1.95 1.87 -1.21
C LEU A 99 3.35 2.32 -0.81
N ASN A 100 4.33 1.49 -1.10
CA ASN A 100 5.73 1.73 -0.77
C ASN A 100 6.58 1.65 -2.03
N VAL A 101 7.40 2.68 -2.23
CA VAL A 101 8.42 2.74 -3.29
C VAL A 101 9.76 2.94 -2.58
N ASN A 102 10.45 1.85 -2.32
CA ASN A 102 11.67 1.86 -1.51
C ASN A 102 12.85 1.36 -2.33
N GLY A 103 13.82 2.24 -2.61
CA GLY A 103 14.96 1.92 -3.45
C GLY A 103 14.61 1.57 -4.90
N GLN A 104 13.48 2.03 -5.40
CA GLN A 104 12.97 1.78 -6.75
C GLN A 104 12.97 3.08 -7.56
N GLU A 105 13.02 2.97 -8.87
CA GLU A 105 13.03 4.09 -9.80
C GLU A 105 12.00 3.93 -10.93
N ASP A 106 11.62 5.03 -11.56
CA ASP A 106 10.66 5.07 -12.67
C ASP A 106 9.35 4.33 -12.35
N VAL A 107 8.74 4.67 -11.22
CA VAL A 107 7.46 4.13 -10.77
C VAL A 107 6.38 5.17 -10.98
N LYS A 108 5.28 4.79 -11.61
CA LYS A 108 4.11 5.65 -11.83
C LYS A 108 2.90 5.09 -11.12
N ILE A 109 2.13 5.96 -10.48
CA ILE A 109 0.82 5.65 -9.91
C ILE A 109 -0.18 6.52 -10.67
N THR A 110 -1.15 5.90 -11.35
CA THR A 110 -2.04 6.58 -12.29
C THR A 110 -3.48 6.10 -12.19
N GLY A 111 -4.34 6.70 -12.99
CA GLY A 111 -5.74 6.33 -13.12
C GLY A 111 -6.68 7.21 -12.29
N LYS A 112 -7.96 6.84 -12.30
CA LYS A 112 -9.05 7.58 -11.63
C LYS A 112 -9.61 6.86 -10.40
N GLY A 113 -8.92 5.82 -9.93
CA GLY A 113 -9.29 5.08 -8.73
C GLY A 113 -9.04 5.89 -7.46
N CYS A 114 -9.32 5.27 -6.33
CA CYS A 114 -9.18 5.87 -5.00
C CYS A 114 -8.31 4.99 -4.10
N ILE A 115 -7.50 5.61 -3.26
CA ILE A 115 -6.81 4.95 -2.16
C ILE A 115 -7.45 5.45 -0.87
N ASP A 116 -8.05 4.54 -0.13
CA ASP A 116 -8.68 4.81 1.16
C ASP A 116 -7.88 4.14 2.28
N GLY A 117 -7.17 4.94 3.04
CA GLY A 117 -6.39 4.48 4.19
C GLY A 117 -7.19 4.31 5.47
N GLN A 118 -8.50 4.54 5.46
CA GLN A 118 -9.35 4.52 6.65
C GLN A 118 -8.82 5.41 7.79
N GLY A 119 -8.45 6.62 7.42
CA GLY A 119 -7.82 7.62 8.29
C GLY A 119 -8.43 7.79 9.68
N PRO A 120 -9.77 7.83 9.86
CA PRO A 120 -10.39 7.96 11.17
C PRO A 120 -9.98 6.90 12.19
N TYR A 121 -9.81 5.65 11.76
CA TYR A 121 -9.33 4.58 12.63
C TYR A 121 -7.93 4.88 13.17
N TRP A 122 -6.98 5.21 12.29
CA TRP A 122 -5.58 5.48 12.63
C TRP A 122 -5.44 6.76 13.43
N TRP A 123 -6.21 7.77 13.08
CA TRP A 123 -6.26 9.04 13.78
C TRP A 123 -6.69 8.86 15.25
N ASN A 124 -7.82 8.15 15.45
CA ASN A 124 -8.33 7.88 16.79
C ASN A 124 -7.34 7.05 17.63
N LYS A 125 -6.69 6.09 16.99
CA LYS A 125 -5.65 5.28 17.63
C LYS A 125 -4.44 6.12 18.03
N TYR A 126 -3.98 7.00 17.17
CA TYR A 126 -2.81 7.85 17.45
C TYR A 126 -3.09 8.85 18.57
N TRP A 127 -4.20 9.55 18.51
CA TRP A 127 -4.55 10.61 19.43
C TRP A 127 -5.25 10.12 20.72
N GLY A 128 -5.91 8.97 20.68
CA GLY A 128 -6.86 8.51 21.69
C GLY A 128 -8.22 9.19 21.57
N GLU A 129 -9.23 8.66 22.25
CA GLU A 129 -10.59 9.20 22.21
C GLU A 129 -10.68 10.65 22.71
N ASP A 130 -9.90 10.97 23.73
CA ASP A 130 -9.80 12.30 24.35
C ASP A 130 -8.71 13.19 23.74
N ARG A 131 -8.02 12.73 22.70
CA ARG A 131 -6.84 13.36 22.08
C ARG A 131 -5.65 13.57 23.03
N LYS A 132 -5.63 12.88 24.17
CA LYS A 132 -4.60 13.01 25.21
C LYS A 132 -3.74 11.75 25.39
N GLY A 133 -4.06 10.70 24.67
CA GLY A 133 -3.44 9.40 24.86
C GLY A 133 -3.09 8.69 23.57
N GLY A 134 -3.39 7.40 23.55
CA GLY A 134 -3.17 6.53 22.40
C GLY A 134 -1.70 6.36 22.04
N MET A 135 -1.43 6.11 20.78
CA MET A 135 -0.07 5.88 20.25
C MET A 135 0.81 7.13 20.31
N ARG A 136 0.25 8.31 20.46
CA ARG A 136 1.03 9.54 20.64
C ARG A 136 2.00 9.43 21.80
N LYS A 137 1.55 8.85 22.92
CA LYS A 137 2.43 8.64 24.10
C LYS A 137 3.60 7.71 23.78
N VAL A 138 3.36 6.66 22.99
CA VAL A 138 4.41 5.75 22.54
C VAL A 138 5.39 6.46 21.61
N TYR A 139 4.86 7.28 20.72
CA TYR A 139 5.64 8.11 19.80
C TYR A 139 6.52 9.11 20.59
N GLU A 140 5.94 9.84 21.51
CA GLU A 140 6.64 10.80 22.36
C GLU A 140 7.70 10.13 23.25
N ALA A 141 7.40 8.95 23.80
CA ALA A 141 8.36 8.19 24.62
C ALA A 141 9.61 7.73 23.83
N LYS A 142 9.53 7.66 22.51
CA LYS A 142 10.67 7.39 21.63
C LYS A 142 11.49 8.63 21.29
N GLY A 143 11.29 9.73 21.98
CA GLY A 143 12.01 11.00 21.78
C GLY A 143 11.49 11.87 20.63
N LEU A 144 10.28 11.61 20.18
CA LEU A 144 9.63 12.35 19.11
C LEU A 144 8.82 13.50 19.72
N ARG A 145 9.17 14.72 19.41
CA ARG A 145 8.53 15.95 19.93
C ARG A 145 7.77 16.68 18.83
#